data_40f977462a71713da0f95ff27f216b11
#
_entry.id   40f977462a71713da0f95ff27f216b11
#
_cell.length_a   1.000
_cell.length_b   1.000
_cell.length_c   1.000
_cell.angle_alpha   90.00
_cell.angle_beta   90.00
_cell.angle_gamma   90.00
#
_symmetry.space_group_name_H-M   'P 1'
#
loop_
_entity.id
_entity.type
_entity.pdbx_description
1 polymer ?
#
loop_
_entity_poly.entity_id
_entity_poly.type
_entity_poly.pdbx_seq_one_letter_code
_entity_poly.pdbx_strand_id
1 'polypeptide(L)'
;MSKFCIMRFQKYKVSSVANIERHQKHRDRLKHRKHPERESENRTWVQSPEKTMTQVVRHTIREQQEQTGRKVRKDSVVLVEFVLTFSPEMESSINFDDWNEANIEWLERQFGKGKIIRYDLNADEQTRHGHYFVMPTDEHGHLNASKYFGKKQQVIGLQDSYAEAMEQFGLVRGISKEQTRANHTSLDDWHKQEEAQLLADIAKIEREKAVIAQIAETVLGGDQQPHTPQRGVLGDDMFNSLE
;
A
#
# COMPACT_ATOMS: atom_id res chain seq x y z
N MET A 1 15.91 -1.41 -7.09
CA MET A 1 14.85 -1.59 -6.06
C MET A 1 14.36 -0.22 -5.66
N SER A 2 13.05 -0.03 -5.61
CA SER A 2 12.45 1.24 -5.18
C SER A 2 12.66 1.43 -3.68
N LYS A 3 13.08 2.63 -3.26
CA LYS A 3 13.35 2.97 -1.86
C LYS A 3 12.60 4.23 -1.46
N PHE A 4 11.32 4.31 -1.84
CA PHE A 4 10.57 5.55 -1.65
C PHE A 4 9.88 5.61 -0.29
N CYS A 5 9.94 6.79 0.35
CA CYS A 5 8.96 7.17 1.35
C CYS A 5 7.71 7.71 0.65
N ILE A 6 6.54 7.35 1.15
CA ILE A 6 5.25 7.70 0.54
C ILE A 6 4.42 8.43 1.57
N MET A 7 4.03 9.66 1.24
CA MET A 7 3.15 10.48 2.04
C MET A 7 1.92 10.87 1.22
N ARG A 8 0.75 10.51 1.74
CA ARG A 8 -0.55 10.97 1.24
C ARG A 8 -1.28 11.66 2.37
N PHE A 9 -2.17 12.60 2.05
CA PHE A 9 -3.00 13.22 3.08
C PHE A 9 -4.39 13.53 2.54
N GLN A 10 -5.36 13.55 3.45
CA GLN A 10 -6.74 13.95 3.19
C GLN A 10 -7.23 14.93 4.24
N LYS A 11 -7.98 15.94 3.80
CA LYS A 11 -8.51 17.01 4.64
C LYS A 11 -9.97 16.76 4.97
N TYR A 12 -10.34 16.95 6.23
CA TYR A 12 -11.70 16.68 6.70
C TYR A 12 -12.32 17.88 7.40
N LYS A 13 -13.62 18.05 7.16
CA LYS A 13 -14.48 19.02 7.84
C LYS A 13 -15.09 18.37 9.07
N VAL A 14 -15.68 19.18 9.98
CA VAL A 14 -16.35 18.68 11.20
C VAL A 14 -17.37 17.59 10.91
N SER A 15 -18.17 17.75 9.83
CA SER A 15 -19.21 16.79 9.45
C SER A 15 -18.70 15.41 9.07
N SER A 16 -17.43 15.30 8.66
CA SER A 16 -16.82 14.05 8.20
C SER A 16 -16.13 13.26 9.32
N VAL A 17 -15.78 13.90 10.45
CA VAL A 17 -14.96 13.28 11.50
C VAL A 17 -15.62 12.03 12.10
N ALA A 18 -16.93 12.07 12.39
CA ALA A 18 -17.64 10.91 12.94
C ALA A 18 -17.69 9.70 11.98
N ASN A 19 -17.78 9.97 10.68
CA ASN A 19 -17.77 8.90 9.67
C ASN A 19 -16.41 8.24 9.57
N ILE A 20 -15.33 9.03 9.61
CA ILE A 20 -13.95 8.53 9.57
C ILE A 20 -13.68 7.66 10.80
N GLU A 21 -14.06 8.16 11.99
CA GLU A 21 -13.87 7.40 13.24
C GLU A 21 -14.61 6.05 13.19
N ARG A 22 -15.84 6.04 12.65
CA ARG A 22 -16.61 4.81 12.45
C ARG A 22 -15.90 3.88 11.45
N HIS A 23 -15.42 4.44 10.35
CA HIS A 23 -14.70 3.69 9.32
C HIS A 23 -13.42 3.05 9.88
N GLN A 24 -12.66 3.77 10.70
CA GLN A 24 -11.46 3.22 11.35
C GLN A 24 -11.78 2.09 12.35
N LYS A 25 -12.91 2.18 13.07
CA LYS A 25 -13.34 1.14 14.02
C LYS A 25 -13.93 -0.10 13.34
N HIS A 26 -14.62 0.09 12.22
CA HIS A 26 -15.33 -0.96 11.48
C HIS A 26 -14.65 -1.26 10.13
N ARG A 27 -13.37 -0.93 10.00
CA ARG A 27 -12.63 -1.29 8.81
C ARG A 27 -12.88 -2.76 8.53
N ASP A 28 -13.34 -3.05 7.31
CA ASP A 28 -13.44 -4.39 6.74
C ASP A 28 -12.00 -4.92 6.52
N ARG A 29 -11.24 -4.95 7.63
CA ARG A 29 -9.80 -5.33 7.67
C ARG A 29 -9.56 -6.69 7.01
N LEU A 30 -10.58 -7.54 7.05
CA LEU A 30 -10.50 -8.89 6.46
C LEU A 30 -10.31 -8.87 4.95
N LYS A 31 -10.83 -7.86 4.23
CA LYS A 31 -10.71 -7.78 2.76
C LYS A 31 -9.31 -7.36 2.29
N HIS A 32 -8.61 -6.57 3.10
CA HIS A 32 -7.30 -6.02 2.74
C HIS A 32 -6.14 -6.72 3.45
N ARG A 33 -6.45 -7.67 4.32
CA ARG A 33 -5.49 -8.43 5.11
C ARG A 33 -4.73 -9.42 4.20
N LYS A 34 -3.44 -9.15 3.99
CA LYS A 34 -2.53 -10.01 3.23
C LYS A 34 -1.57 -10.79 4.13
N HIS A 35 -1.32 -10.27 5.33
CA HIS A 35 -0.36 -10.79 6.31
C HIS A 35 -1.02 -10.98 7.68
N PRO A 36 -1.97 -11.94 7.83
CA PRO A 36 -2.69 -12.14 9.11
C PRO A 36 -1.76 -12.49 10.27
N GLU A 37 -0.58 -13.04 10.00
CA GLU A 37 0.46 -13.34 10.99
C GLU A 37 1.03 -12.08 11.67
N ARG A 38 0.86 -10.91 11.06
CA ARG A 38 1.33 -9.62 11.58
C ARG A 38 0.25 -8.83 12.33
N GLU A 39 -0.92 -9.40 12.56
CA GLU A 39 -2.03 -8.71 13.26
C GLU A 39 -1.63 -8.18 14.64
N SER A 40 -0.77 -8.92 15.35
CA SER A 40 -0.26 -8.52 16.66
C SER A 40 0.63 -7.27 16.65
N GLU A 41 1.12 -6.87 15.47
CA GLU A 41 1.91 -5.66 15.27
C GLU A 41 1.02 -4.43 15.01
N ASN A 42 -0.29 -4.61 14.75
CA ASN A 42 -1.23 -3.50 14.59
C ASN A 42 -1.39 -2.76 15.91
N ARG A 43 -1.34 -1.44 15.86
CA ARG A 43 -1.44 -0.59 17.06
C ARG A 43 -2.34 0.61 16.80
N THR A 44 -3.09 0.98 17.83
CA THR A 44 -3.86 2.22 17.85
C THR A 44 -3.43 3.04 19.06
N TRP A 45 -3.09 4.28 18.84
CA TRP A 45 -2.89 5.26 19.90
C TRP A 45 -3.89 6.40 19.77
N VAL A 46 -4.41 6.87 20.89
CA VAL A 46 -5.31 8.01 20.97
C VAL A 46 -4.86 8.97 22.09
N GLN A 47 -4.87 10.26 21.80
CA GLN A 47 -4.46 11.29 22.75
C GLN A 47 -5.36 11.33 24.02
N SER A 48 -6.64 11.09 23.84
CA SER A 48 -7.65 11.09 24.91
C SER A 48 -8.47 9.80 24.80
N PRO A 49 -8.07 8.71 25.48
CA PRO A 49 -8.77 7.42 25.39
C PRO A 49 -10.25 7.46 25.78
N GLU A 50 -10.61 8.40 26.68
CA GLU A 50 -11.97 8.59 27.17
C GLU A 50 -12.86 9.39 26.20
N LYS A 51 -12.29 9.96 25.11
CA LYS A 51 -13.01 10.78 24.14
C LYS A 51 -12.93 10.18 22.75
N THR A 52 -14.01 10.38 21.99
CA THR A 52 -13.99 10.13 20.56
C THR A 52 -13.22 11.23 19.82
N MET A 53 -12.69 10.94 18.62
CA MET A 53 -12.07 11.99 17.77
C MET A 53 -13.01 13.18 17.56
N THR A 54 -14.32 12.91 17.38
CA THR A 54 -15.34 13.93 17.23
C THR A 54 -15.42 14.83 18.47
N GLN A 55 -15.34 14.25 19.67
CA GLN A 55 -15.35 15.02 20.93
C GLN A 55 -14.09 15.86 21.09
N VAL A 56 -12.91 15.33 20.77
CA VAL A 56 -11.63 16.07 20.80
C VAL A 56 -11.71 17.27 19.86
N VAL A 57 -12.08 17.04 18.59
CA VAL A 57 -12.20 18.12 17.59
C VAL A 57 -13.21 19.20 18.03
N ARG A 58 -14.37 18.80 18.53
CA ARG A 58 -15.38 19.76 19.02
C ARG A 58 -14.91 20.53 20.25
N HIS A 59 -14.14 19.92 21.11
CA HIS A 59 -13.54 20.58 22.27
C HIS A 59 -12.56 21.67 21.81
N THR A 60 -11.61 21.34 20.96
CA THR A 60 -10.65 22.31 20.42
C THR A 60 -11.32 23.46 19.67
N ILE A 61 -12.40 23.18 18.91
CA ILE A 61 -13.19 24.24 18.26
C ILE A 61 -13.81 25.18 19.30
N ARG A 62 -14.35 24.69 20.40
CA ARG A 62 -14.92 25.50 21.47
C ARG A 62 -13.87 26.36 22.13
N GLU A 63 -12.74 25.77 22.54
CA GLU A 63 -11.62 26.51 23.13
C GLU A 63 -11.16 27.66 22.21
N GLN A 64 -10.99 27.38 20.92
CA GLN A 64 -10.65 28.41 19.95
C GLN A 64 -11.71 29.51 19.88
N GLN A 65 -13.00 29.16 19.88
CA GLN A 65 -14.09 30.15 19.85
C GLN A 65 -14.13 31.00 21.13
N GLU A 66 -13.89 30.39 22.27
CA GLU A 66 -13.83 31.11 23.57
C GLU A 66 -12.65 32.07 23.63
N GLN A 67 -11.48 31.64 23.16
CA GLN A 67 -10.25 32.47 23.16
C GLN A 67 -10.31 33.62 22.16
N THR A 68 -10.92 33.40 20.97
CA THR A 68 -10.86 34.37 19.88
C THR A 68 -12.16 35.17 19.67
N GLY A 69 -13.27 34.75 20.27
CA GLY A 69 -14.63 35.26 20.00
C GLY A 69 -15.13 34.94 18.57
N ARG A 70 -14.35 34.20 17.76
CA ARG A 70 -14.69 33.90 16.35
C ARG A 70 -15.23 32.50 16.17
N LYS A 71 -16.35 32.37 15.46
CA LYS A 71 -16.93 31.08 15.10
C LYS A 71 -16.10 30.41 14.00
N VAL A 72 -15.80 29.12 14.18
CA VAL A 72 -15.21 28.27 13.13
C VAL A 72 -16.27 28.01 12.06
N ARG A 73 -15.92 28.22 10.79
CA ARG A 73 -16.86 28.01 9.67
C ARG A 73 -17.17 26.52 9.49
N LYS A 74 -18.36 26.21 8.99
CA LYS A 74 -18.80 24.82 8.74
C LYS A 74 -17.92 24.08 7.71
N ASP A 75 -17.31 24.83 6.79
CA ASP A 75 -16.43 24.31 5.73
C ASP A 75 -14.94 24.28 6.12
N SER A 76 -14.60 24.72 7.33
CA SER A 76 -13.23 24.69 7.84
C SER A 76 -12.69 23.24 7.88
N VAL A 77 -11.45 23.09 7.45
CA VAL A 77 -10.68 21.85 7.65
C VAL A 77 -10.26 21.78 9.12
N VAL A 78 -10.72 20.79 9.83
CA VAL A 78 -10.49 20.61 11.26
C VAL A 78 -9.56 19.42 11.57
N LEU A 79 -9.41 18.52 10.61
CA LEU A 79 -8.61 17.33 10.75
C LEU A 79 -7.93 17.01 9.42
N VAL A 80 -6.70 16.55 9.49
CA VAL A 80 -5.94 16.02 8.35
C VAL A 80 -5.49 14.61 8.70
N GLU A 81 -5.80 13.66 7.86
CA GLU A 81 -5.26 12.32 7.91
C GLU A 81 -4.03 12.24 7.03
N PHE A 82 -2.93 11.79 7.59
CA PHE A 82 -1.75 11.40 6.84
C PHE A 82 -1.70 9.88 6.74
N VAL A 83 -1.55 9.37 5.52
CA VAL A 83 -1.21 7.96 5.28
C VAL A 83 0.25 7.93 4.90
N LEU A 84 1.07 7.38 5.80
CA LEU A 84 2.52 7.29 5.66
C LEU A 84 2.91 5.83 5.47
N THR A 85 3.76 5.56 4.49
CA THR A 85 4.26 4.21 4.18
C THR A 85 5.58 4.31 3.42
N PHE A 86 6.13 3.18 3.04
CA PHE A 86 7.36 3.07 2.26
C PHE A 86 7.23 1.95 1.22
N SER A 87 8.19 1.89 0.30
CA SER A 87 8.23 0.85 -0.74
C SER A 87 8.29 -0.56 -0.12
N PRO A 88 7.51 -1.54 -0.60
CA PRO A 88 7.44 -2.89 -0.01
C PRO A 88 8.81 -3.57 0.09
N GLU A 89 9.72 -3.28 -0.83
CA GLU A 89 11.08 -3.83 -0.86
C GLU A 89 11.93 -3.44 0.36
N MET A 90 11.49 -2.44 1.11
CA MET A 90 12.18 -1.95 2.31
C MET A 90 11.66 -2.56 3.61
N GLU A 91 10.58 -3.34 3.57
CA GLU A 91 9.93 -3.90 4.77
C GLU A 91 10.86 -4.73 5.66
N SER A 92 11.78 -5.50 5.05
CA SER A 92 12.70 -6.33 5.82
C SER A 92 13.87 -5.56 6.46
N SER A 93 14.13 -4.34 6.01
CA SER A 93 15.26 -3.51 6.46
C SER A 93 14.86 -2.38 7.42
N ILE A 94 13.56 -2.12 7.57
CA ILE A 94 13.04 -1.03 8.40
C ILE A 94 12.42 -1.61 9.68
N ASN A 95 12.92 -1.17 10.83
CA ASN A 95 12.22 -1.39 12.09
C ASN A 95 10.96 -0.52 12.11
N PHE A 96 9.80 -1.15 12.27
CA PHE A 96 8.51 -0.47 12.15
C PHE A 96 8.21 0.48 13.32
N ASP A 97 8.74 0.19 14.51
CA ASP A 97 8.59 1.06 15.68
C ASP A 97 9.44 2.31 15.54
N ASP A 98 10.72 2.18 15.17
CA ASP A 98 11.61 3.32 14.95
C ASP A 98 11.08 4.22 13.81
N TRP A 99 10.54 3.59 12.76
CA TRP A 99 9.91 4.32 11.67
C TRP A 99 8.66 5.08 12.12
N ASN A 100 7.82 4.48 12.99
CA ASN A 100 6.67 5.16 13.56
C ASN A 100 7.07 6.35 14.44
N GLU A 101 8.09 6.19 15.28
CA GLU A 101 8.62 7.29 16.11
C GLU A 101 9.11 8.45 15.24
N ALA A 102 9.85 8.17 14.19
CA ALA A 102 10.32 9.20 13.24
C ALA A 102 9.16 9.91 12.52
N ASN A 103 8.07 9.21 12.20
CA ASN A 103 6.84 9.82 11.66
C ASN A 103 6.17 10.76 12.68
N ILE A 104 6.05 10.34 13.93
CA ILE A 104 5.50 11.17 15.01
C ILE A 104 6.36 12.43 15.20
N GLU A 105 7.68 12.30 15.29
CA GLU A 105 8.60 13.41 15.43
C GLU A 105 8.52 14.38 14.25
N TRP A 106 8.44 13.87 13.02
CA TRP A 106 8.26 14.68 11.84
C TRP A 106 6.94 15.45 11.88
N LEU A 107 5.82 14.79 12.18
CA LEU A 107 4.50 15.42 12.30
C LEU A 107 4.50 16.51 13.40
N GLU A 108 5.10 16.24 14.55
CA GLU A 108 5.22 17.23 15.64
C GLU A 108 6.10 18.42 15.26
N ARG A 109 7.16 18.22 14.48
CA ARG A 109 7.95 19.34 13.93
C ARG A 109 7.15 20.21 12.98
N GLN A 110 6.31 19.62 12.15
CA GLN A 110 5.52 20.34 11.15
C GLN A 110 4.32 21.05 11.75
N PHE A 111 3.59 20.40 12.66
CA PHE A 111 2.29 20.87 13.16
C PHE A 111 2.31 21.32 14.62
N GLY A 112 3.37 21.01 15.35
CA GLY A 112 3.50 21.27 16.79
C GLY A 112 3.14 20.05 17.64
N LYS A 113 3.75 19.98 18.84
CA LYS A 113 3.50 18.90 19.80
C LYS A 113 2.03 18.86 20.24
N GLY A 114 1.50 17.65 20.42
CA GLY A 114 0.13 17.42 20.90
C GLY A 114 -0.94 17.72 19.84
N LYS A 115 -0.59 17.83 18.55
CA LYS A 115 -1.56 18.02 17.47
C LYS A 115 -1.99 16.71 16.81
N ILE A 116 -1.25 15.63 17.01
CA ILE A 116 -1.67 14.27 16.66
C ILE A 116 -2.71 13.84 17.71
N ILE A 117 -3.94 13.58 17.29
CA ILE A 117 -5.03 13.17 18.20
C ILE A 117 -5.25 11.65 18.17
N ARG A 118 -4.81 10.98 17.12
CA ARG A 118 -4.87 9.53 16.95
C ARG A 118 -3.86 9.09 15.89
N TYR A 119 -3.33 7.89 16.03
CA TYR A 119 -2.76 7.14 14.92
C TYR A 119 -3.14 5.66 14.99
N ASP A 120 -3.22 5.04 13.83
CA ASP A 120 -3.44 3.61 13.63
C ASP A 120 -2.31 3.06 12.77
N LEU A 121 -1.57 2.07 13.28
CA LEU A 121 -0.54 1.34 12.54
C LEU A 121 -1.13 0.03 12.04
N ASN A 122 -0.96 -0.23 10.76
CA ASN A 122 -1.42 -1.43 10.08
C ASN A 122 -0.21 -2.17 9.52
N ALA A 123 0.06 -3.36 10.04
CA ALA A 123 1.15 -4.23 9.61
C ALA A 123 0.65 -5.43 8.81
N ASP A 124 -0.63 -5.77 8.93
CA ASP A 124 -1.26 -6.97 8.38
C ASP A 124 -1.84 -6.79 6.97
N GLU A 125 -1.74 -5.59 6.40
CA GLU A 125 -2.11 -5.30 5.02
C GLU A 125 -0.91 -5.54 4.08
N GLN A 126 -1.05 -5.26 2.78
CA GLN A 126 -0.02 -5.55 1.77
C GLN A 126 1.32 -4.86 2.07
N THR A 127 1.29 -3.63 2.57
CA THR A 127 2.48 -2.89 3.00
C THR A 127 2.19 -2.26 4.35
N ARG A 128 3.17 -2.30 5.26
CA ARG A 128 3.09 -1.61 6.54
C ARG A 128 2.89 -0.12 6.35
N HIS A 129 1.91 0.45 7.05
CA HIS A 129 1.61 1.88 6.95
C HIS A 129 0.96 2.41 8.24
N GLY A 130 0.99 3.73 8.37
CA GLY A 130 0.34 4.41 9.48
C GLY A 130 -0.67 5.45 8.99
N HIS A 131 -1.79 5.55 9.69
CA HIS A 131 -2.78 6.62 9.56
C HIS A 131 -2.63 7.56 10.74
N TYR A 132 -2.28 8.80 10.50
CA TYR A 132 -2.06 9.80 11.56
C TYR A 132 -3.09 10.93 11.40
N PHE A 133 -3.84 11.20 12.45
CA PHE A 133 -4.90 12.21 12.47
C PHE A 133 -4.42 13.44 13.21
N VAL A 134 -4.21 14.53 12.49
CA VAL A 134 -3.58 15.75 12.97
C VAL A 134 -4.56 16.91 12.89
N MET A 135 -4.65 17.71 13.96
CA MET A 135 -5.37 18.98 13.95
C MET A 135 -4.46 20.10 13.39
N PRO A 136 -4.82 20.70 12.24
CA PRO A 136 -3.96 21.69 11.59
C PRO A 136 -4.12 23.07 12.23
N THR A 137 -3.59 23.23 13.44
CA THR A 137 -3.61 24.51 14.18
C THR A 137 -2.31 25.26 13.97
N ASP A 138 -2.37 26.60 13.99
CA ASP A 138 -1.20 27.45 13.99
C ASP A 138 -0.58 27.59 15.40
N GLU A 139 0.46 28.43 15.52
CA GLU A 139 1.18 28.70 16.77
C GLU A 139 0.31 29.34 17.85
N HIS A 140 -0.81 29.94 17.48
CA HIS A 140 -1.80 30.51 18.41
C HIS A 140 -2.92 29.53 18.77
N GLY A 141 -2.86 28.29 18.30
CA GLY A 141 -3.89 27.26 18.51
C GLY A 141 -5.12 27.40 17.60
N HIS A 142 -5.11 28.31 16.62
CA HIS A 142 -6.22 28.49 15.69
C HIS A 142 -6.17 27.46 14.56
N LEU A 143 -7.32 26.88 14.23
CA LEU A 143 -7.47 26.04 13.05
C LEU A 143 -7.10 26.79 11.78
N ASN A 144 -5.99 26.42 11.16
CA ASN A 144 -5.41 27.11 10.02
C ASN A 144 -4.78 26.13 9.02
N ALA A 145 -5.60 25.28 8.43
CA ALA A 145 -5.12 24.32 7.43
C ALA A 145 -4.46 25.00 6.20
N SER A 146 -4.86 26.24 5.86
CA SER A 146 -4.27 26.96 4.74
C SER A 146 -2.80 27.35 4.98
N LYS A 147 -2.35 27.44 6.22
CA LYS A 147 -0.93 27.63 6.58
C LYS A 147 -0.06 26.49 6.02
N TYR A 148 -0.59 25.28 5.98
CA TYR A 148 0.15 24.06 5.59
C TYR A 148 -0.16 23.60 4.16
N PHE A 149 -1.39 23.84 3.70
CA PHE A 149 -1.93 23.23 2.47
C PHE A 149 -2.56 24.26 1.51
N GLY A 150 -2.36 25.55 1.74
CA GLY A 150 -2.99 26.61 0.96
C GLY A 150 -2.35 26.82 -0.41
N LYS A 151 -1.07 26.48 -0.55
CA LYS A 151 -0.28 26.67 -1.78
C LYS A 151 0.41 25.37 -2.17
N LYS A 152 0.60 25.13 -3.48
CA LYS A 152 1.32 23.94 -4.01
C LYS A 152 2.72 23.83 -3.39
N GLN A 153 3.45 24.93 -3.25
CA GLN A 153 4.79 24.95 -2.66
C GLN A 153 4.84 24.46 -1.21
N GLN A 154 3.80 24.74 -0.42
CA GLN A 154 3.73 24.23 0.96
C GLN A 154 3.60 22.70 0.98
N VAL A 155 2.79 22.14 0.07
CA VAL A 155 2.63 20.68 -0.06
C VAL A 155 3.94 20.03 -0.55
N ILE A 156 4.62 20.66 -1.51
CA ILE A 156 5.94 20.20 -1.96
C ILE A 156 6.93 20.21 -0.79
N GLY A 157 7.00 21.32 -0.05
CA GLY A 157 7.88 21.44 1.12
C GLY A 157 7.60 20.39 2.21
N LEU A 158 6.33 20.04 2.44
CA LEU A 158 5.99 18.94 3.34
C LEU A 158 6.51 17.59 2.83
N GLN A 159 6.40 17.32 1.52
CA GLN A 159 6.93 16.08 0.93
C GLN A 159 8.46 16.04 0.98
N ASP A 160 9.14 17.17 0.75
CA ASP A 160 10.60 17.27 0.81
C ASP A 160 11.09 17.04 2.25
N SER A 161 10.49 17.72 3.24
CA SER A 161 10.84 17.55 4.65
C SER A 161 10.52 16.16 5.20
N TYR A 162 9.48 15.50 4.65
CA TYR A 162 9.19 14.09 4.98
C TYR A 162 10.28 13.17 4.47
N ALA A 163 10.69 13.36 3.23
CA ALA A 163 11.77 12.56 2.64
C ALA A 163 13.08 12.73 3.42
N GLU A 164 13.44 13.97 3.78
CA GLU A 164 14.60 14.26 4.62
C GLU A 164 14.52 13.51 5.98
N ALA A 165 13.36 13.52 6.62
CA ALA A 165 13.17 12.81 7.88
C ALA A 165 13.33 11.29 7.74
N MET A 166 13.00 10.73 6.56
CA MET A 166 13.04 9.30 6.27
C MET A 166 14.40 8.82 5.70
N GLU A 167 15.35 9.71 5.42
CA GLU A 167 16.69 9.36 4.93
C GLU A 167 17.44 8.41 5.88
N GLN A 168 17.22 8.52 7.19
CA GLN A 168 17.81 7.63 8.19
C GLN A 168 17.46 6.14 7.97
N PHE A 169 16.36 5.85 7.26
CA PHE A 169 15.95 4.49 6.88
C PHE A 169 16.41 4.13 5.46
N GLY A 170 17.21 4.95 4.81
CA GLY A 170 17.62 4.77 3.42
C GLY A 170 16.51 5.01 2.41
N LEU A 171 15.43 5.68 2.84
CA LEU A 171 14.31 6.04 1.97
C LEU A 171 14.58 7.38 1.28
N VAL A 172 14.06 7.50 0.06
CA VAL A 172 14.19 8.70 -0.76
C VAL A 172 12.82 9.24 -1.16
N ARG A 173 12.78 10.49 -1.54
CA ARG A 173 11.56 11.12 -2.04
C ARG A 173 11.05 10.43 -3.30
N GLY A 174 9.75 10.17 -3.36
CA GLY A 174 9.09 9.70 -4.57
C GLY A 174 9.18 10.72 -5.72
N ILE A 175 9.11 10.23 -6.95
CA ILE A 175 9.18 11.06 -8.17
C ILE A 175 7.87 11.86 -8.30
N SER A 176 7.97 13.15 -8.63
CA SER A 176 6.79 14.01 -8.72
C SER A 176 5.85 13.58 -9.85
N LYS A 177 4.54 13.87 -9.68
CA LYS A 177 3.52 13.60 -10.71
C LYS A 177 3.85 14.31 -12.04
N GLU A 178 4.44 15.49 -11.99
CA GLU A 178 4.83 16.22 -13.19
C GLU A 178 5.88 15.48 -14.03
N GLN A 179 6.77 14.75 -13.35
CA GLN A 179 7.81 13.96 -14.01
C GLN A 179 7.28 12.61 -14.50
N THR A 180 6.49 11.93 -13.70
CA THR A 180 5.97 10.59 -14.02
C THR A 180 4.76 10.62 -14.95
N ARG A 181 4.03 11.76 -15.02
CA ARG A 181 2.70 11.89 -15.64
C ARG A 181 1.67 10.87 -15.09
N ALA A 182 1.98 10.22 -13.98
CA ALA A 182 1.11 9.21 -13.38
C ALA A 182 -0.19 9.85 -12.88
N ASN A 183 -1.31 9.23 -13.20
CA ASN A 183 -2.60 9.58 -12.61
C ASN A 183 -2.79 8.80 -11.31
N HIS A 184 -3.48 9.43 -10.36
CA HIS A 184 -3.89 8.73 -9.15
C HIS A 184 -4.90 7.65 -9.52
N THR A 185 -4.54 6.41 -9.26
CA THR A 185 -5.48 5.29 -9.34
C THR A 185 -6.01 5.03 -7.93
N SER A 186 -7.32 4.86 -7.78
CA SER A 186 -7.86 4.46 -6.48
C SER A 186 -7.32 3.09 -6.09
N LEU A 187 -7.30 2.78 -4.79
CA LEU A 187 -6.83 1.47 -4.32
C LEU A 187 -7.65 0.33 -4.94
N ASP A 188 -8.97 0.52 -5.05
CA ASP A 188 -9.87 -0.46 -5.67
C ASP A 188 -9.59 -0.65 -7.16
N ASP A 189 -9.31 0.43 -7.89
CA ASP A 189 -8.99 0.35 -9.32
C ASP A 189 -7.59 -0.25 -9.53
N TRP A 190 -6.65 0.02 -8.63
CA TRP A 190 -5.33 -0.59 -8.66
C TRP A 190 -5.42 -2.10 -8.41
N HIS A 191 -6.19 -2.55 -7.41
CA HIS A 191 -6.41 -3.99 -7.16
C HIS A 191 -7.06 -4.69 -8.35
N LYS A 192 -8.06 -4.06 -9.00
CA LYS A 192 -8.67 -4.61 -10.21
C LYS A 192 -7.68 -4.74 -11.36
N GLN A 193 -6.78 -3.76 -11.53
CA GLN A 193 -5.74 -3.81 -12.56
C GLN A 193 -4.71 -4.91 -12.26
N GLU A 194 -4.30 -5.05 -11.01
CA GLU A 194 -3.36 -6.09 -10.57
C GLU A 194 -3.96 -7.49 -10.75
N GLU A 195 -5.23 -7.68 -10.37
CA GLU A 195 -5.96 -8.93 -10.57
C GLU A 195 -6.09 -9.28 -12.05
N ALA A 196 -6.44 -8.30 -12.90
CA ALA A 196 -6.53 -8.48 -14.35
C ALA A 196 -5.16 -8.83 -14.96
N GLN A 197 -4.07 -8.20 -14.48
CA GLN A 197 -2.72 -8.52 -14.95
C GLN A 197 -2.32 -9.94 -14.54
N LEU A 198 -2.60 -10.34 -13.30
CA LEU A 198 -2.31 -11.69 -12.81
C LEU A 198 -3.06 -12.76 -13.62
N LEU A 199 -4.33 -12.53 -13.91
CA LEU A 199 -5.12 -13.44 -14.75
C LEU A 199 -4.55 -13.53 -16.19
N ALA A 200 -4.08 -12.42 -16.75
CA ALA A 200 -3.44 -12.42 -18.08
C ALA A 200 -2.11 -13.20 -18.06
N ASP A 201 -1.31 -13.06 -17.00
CA ASP A 201 -0.05 -13.78 -16.84
C ASP A 201 -0.28 -15.29 -16.66
N ILE A 202 -1.29 -15.70 -15.87
CA ILE A 202 -1.69 -17.09 -15.73
C ILE A 202 -2.11 -17.68 -17.09
N ALA A 203 -2.96 -16.98 -17.84
CA ALA A 203 -3.41 -17.42 -19.16
C ALA A 203 -2.25 -17.51 -20.18
N LYS A 204 -1.21 -16.69 -20.01
CA LYS A 204 0.01 -16.78 -20.83
C LYS A 204 0.81 -18.03 -20.49
N ILE A 205 1.03 -18.30 -19.19
CA ILE A 205 1.74 -19.50 -18.71
C ILE A 205 1.01 -20.79 -19.14
N GLU A 206 -0.30 -20.81 -19.07
CA GLU A 206 -1.10 -21.96 -19.52
C GLU A 206 -0.95 -22.23 -21.01
N ARG A 207 -0.93 -21.17 -21.84
CA ARG A 207 -0.64 -21.30 -23.29
C ARG A 207 0.77 -21.81 -23.55
N GLU A 208 1.77 -21.31 -22.85
CA GLU A 208 3.15 -21.78 -22.99
C GLU A 208 3.29 -23.24 -22.58
N LYS A 209 2.64 -23.67 -21.50
CA LYS A 209 2.58 -25.09 -21.09
C LYS A 209 1.92 -25.98 -22.15
N ALA A 210 0.82 -25.52 -22.75
CA ALA A 210 0.15 -26.28 -23.81
C ALA A 210 1.06 -26.47 -25.06
N VAL A 211 1.79 -25.42 -25.44
CA VAL A 211 2.76 -25.50 -26.55
C VAL A 211 3.90 -26.46 -26.23
N ILE A 212 4.45 -26.42 -25.01
CA ILE A 212 5.50 -27.36 -24.58
C ILE A 212 4.99 -28.80 -24.59
N ALA A 213 3.77 -29.05 -24.11
CA ALA A 213 3.16 -30.37 -24.14
C ALA A 213 2.98 -30.90 -25.57
N GLN A 214 2.55 -30.05 -26.51
CA GLN A 214 2.41 -30.42 -27.91
C GLN A 214 3.75 -30.72 -28.59
N ILE A 215 4.80 -29.96 -28.29
CA ILE A 215 6.16 -30.22 -28.76
C ILE A 215 6.67 -31.55 -28.18
N ALA A 216 6.47 -31.81 -26.90
CA ALA A 216 6.87 -33.05 -26.25
C ALA A 216 6.17 -34.27 -26.88
N GLU A 217 4.87 -34.18 -27.17
CA GLU A 217 4.10 -35.23 -27.84
C GLU A 217 4.61 -35.49 -29.27
N THR A 218 4.97 -34.43 -30.00
CA THR A 218 5.52 -34.55 -31.36
C THR A 218 6.92 -35.19 -31.36
N VAL A 219 7.76 -34.82 -30.39
CA VAL A 219 9.15 -35.33 -30.27
C VAL A 219 9.16 -36.79 -29.76
N LEU A 220 8.33 -37.10 -28.78
CA LEU A 220 8.25 -38.46 -28.19
C LEU A 220 7.38 -39.43 -28.99
N GLY A 221 6.40 -38.92 -29.78
CA GLY A 221 5.56 -39.73 -30.66
C GLY A 221 6.22 -40.11 -31.99
N GLY A 222 7.39 -39.50 -32.34
CA GLY A 222 8.06 -39.78 -33.61
C GLY A 222 8.84 -41.12 -33.69
N ASP A 223 8.96 -41.89 -32.62
CA ASP A 223 9.80 -43.07 -32.55
C ASP A 223 9.07 -44.41 -32.41
N GLN A 224 7.80 -44.49 -32.84
CA GLN A 224 7.09 -45.78 -32.92
C GLN A 224 6.67 -46.08 -34.37
N GLN A 225 7.61 -46.29 -35.25
CA GLN A 225 7.37 -47.20 -36.36
C GLN A 225 7.62 -48.64 -35.87
N PRO A 226 6.60 -49.55 -35.95
CA PRO A 226 6.82 -50.94 -35.63
C PRO A 226 7.75 -51.56 -36.69
N HIS A 227 8.95 -51.91 -36.29
CA HIS A 227 9.84 -52.76 -37.07
C HIS A 227 9.14 -54.11 -37.29
N THR A 228 8.51 -54.30 -38.43
CA THR A 228 8.02 -55.62 -38.89
C THR A 228 9.26 -56.41 -39.28
N PRO A 229 9.60 -57.51 -38.63
CA PRO A 229 10.72 -58.33 -39.07
C PRO A 229 10.27 -58.99 -40.40
N GLN A 230 10.98 -58.70 -41.48
CA GLN A 230 10.88 -59.44 -42.75
C GLN A 230 11.29 -60.89 -42.48
N ARG A 231 10.29 -61.77 -42.54
CA ARG A 231 10.48 -63.21 -42.56
C ARG A 231 11.23 -63.58 -43.83
N GLY A 232 12.54 -63.88 -43.71
CA GLY A 232 13.34 -64.42 -44.82
C GLY A 232 12.74 -65.75 -45.23
N VAL A 233 12.37 -65.81 -46.49
CA VAL A 233 12.05 -67.08 -47.17
C VAL A 233 13.37 -67.83 -47.33
N LEU A 234 13.62 -68.83 -46.46
CA LEU A 234 14.66 -69.85 -46.69
C LEU A 234 14.10 -70.78 -47.74
N GLY A 235 14.77 -70.77 -48.94
CA GLY A 235 14.45 -71.72 -50.00
C GLY A 235 14.79 -73.15 -49.58
N ASP A 236 13.80 -74.02 -49.77
CA ASP A 236 13.99 -75.47 -49.87
C ASP A 236 14.82 -75.79 -51.11
N ASP A 237 16.06 -76.06 -50.92
CA ASP A 237 16.86 -76.85 -51.88
C ASP A 237 18.17 -77.29 -51.21
N MET A 238 18.20 -78.47 -50.66
CA MET A 238 19.37 -79.41 -50.59
C MET A 238 19.09 -80.55 -49.61
N PHE A 239 18.34 -81.51 -50.10
CA PHE A 239 18.47 -82.87 -49.62
C PHE A 239 18.29 -83.80 -50.83
N ASN A 240 19.32 -84.03 -51.57
CA ASN A 240 19.47 -85.20 -52.32
C ASN A 240 21.00 -85.34 -52.59
N SER A 241 21.63 -86.29 -51.94
CA SER A 241 22.70 -87.21 -52.43
C SER A 241 23.48 -87.76 -51.24
N LEU A 242 23.48 -89.04 -51.26
CA LEU A 242 24.47 -90.00 -50.78
C LEU A 242 24.00 -90.82 -49.54
N GLU A 243 23.62 -92.05 -49.93
CA GLU A 243 23.95 -93.39 -49.39
C GLU A 243 23.92 -93.54 -47.89
#